data_98b06b37aae83da8e1beedb645c6f816
#
_entry.id   98b06b37aae83da8e1beedb645c6f816
#
_cell.length_a   1.000
_cell.length_b   1.000
_cell.length_c   1.000
_cell.angle_alpha   90.00
_cell.angle_beta   90.00
_cell.angle_gamma   90.00
#
_symmetry.space_group_name_H-M   'P 1'
#
loop_
_entity.id
_entity.type
_entity.pdbx_description
1 polymer ?
#
loop_
_entity_poly.entity_id
_entity_poly.type
_entity_poly.pdbx_seq_one_letter_code
_entity_poly.pdbx_strand_id
1 'polypeptide(L)'
;MELTADRAEEILAAFAERRVLVVGDMTVDEHRIGSATRISREAPVPVIEQSGHMFLPGGAANLAFNIRALGADVSVAGLVGDDNMAGRLRAMLDSAGVHTAGLIAEPARPTSVKLRVWAGGDRQHQYQQVARIDMVNRDPVSEVSQQELILYLEGAVPEYDGVLISDYENGVVDEPVLEALLPLAARHGKFVGADSHGQLHRFRGVEALTPNQPEAEAELGRSLHEPVELLDGGAELLRELDCRRLLITLGAMGMAVFDNEGEARAIPARPVAGVADTTGAGDTVAGVFTLSLLAGATSAEAAAIANLAGAIVVTKLGAATTSPDEILARLVEDASAAE
;
A
#
# COMPACT_ATOMS: atom_id res chain seq x y z
N MET A 1 -11.08 -17.39 16.22
CA MET A 1 -9.88 -17.94 16.91
C MET A 1 -8.91 -16.78 17.09
N GLU A 2 -8.30 -16.65 18.24
CA GLU A 2 -7.30 -15.61 18.49
C GLU A 2 -5.95 -16.03 17.88
N LEU A 3 -5.23 -15.13 17.25
CA LEU A 3 -3.93 -15.39 16.63
C LEU A 3 -2.90 -15.68 17.73
N THR A 4 -2.36 -16.91 17.76
CA THR A 4 -1.27 -17.26 18.70
C THR A 4 0.09 -16.83 18.17
N ALA A 5 1.08 -16.67 19.06
CA ALA A 5 2.44 -16.31 18.67
C ALA A 5 3.07 -17.37 17.74
N ASP A 6 2.92 -18.65 18.06
CA ASP A 6 3.46 -19.76 17.24
C ASP A 6 2.85 -19.75 15.83
N ARG A 7 1.53 -19.49 15.71
CA ARG A 7 0.86 -19.43 14.41
C ARG A 7 1.28 -18.19 13.61
N ALA A 8 1.46 -17.05 14.29
CA ALA A 8 1.99 -15.85 13.65
C ALA A 8 3.42 -16.07 13.14
N GLU A 9 4.29 -16.70 13.93
CA GLU A 9 5.67 -17.03 13.54
C GLU A 9 5.68 -17.94 12.29
N GLU A 10 4.84 -18.98 12.26
CA GLU A 10 4.70 -19.87 11.09
C GLU A 10 4.30 -19.08 9.82
N ILE A 11 3.28 -18.21 9.91
CA ILE A 11 2.80 -17.40 8.78
C ILE A 11 3.90 -16.43 8.32
N LEU A 12 4.53 -15.71 9.27
CA LEU A 12 5.55 -14.72 8.97
C LEU A 12 6.82 -15.36 8.36
N ALA A 13 7.22 -16.54 8.84
CA ALA A 13 8.35 -17.28 8.28
C ALA A 13 8.12 -17.69 6.82
N ALA A 14 6.88 -18.01 6.45
CA ALA A 14 6.53 -18.40 5.10
C ALA A 14 6.57 -17.23 4.08
N PHE A 15 6.68 -15.98 4.52
CA PHE A 15 6.79 -14.82 3.62
C PHE A 15 8.05 -14.89 2.74
N ALA A 16 9.17 -15.38 3.29
CA ALA A 16 10.43 -15.50 2.56
C ALA A 16 10.38 -16.47 1.36
N GLU A 17 9.40 -17.34 1.32
CA GLU A 17 9.18 -18.28 0.23
C GLU A 17 8.26 -17.74 -0.87
N ARG A 18 7.69 -16.56 -0.69
CA ARG A 18 6.70 -15.97 -1.61
C ARG A 18 7.35 -15.05 -2.63
N ARG A 19 6.86 -15.16 -3.86
CA ARG A 19 7.24 -14.30 -4.99
C ARG A 19 6.04 -13.46 -5.37
N VAL A 20 6.15 -12.13 -5.28
CA VAL A 20 5.05 -11.19 -5.51
C VAL A 20 5.41 -10.21 -6.61
N LEU A 21 4.51 -10.06 -7.60
CA LEU A 21 4.58 -9.02 -8.59
C LEU A 21 3.67 -7.86 -8.18
N VAL A 22 4.25 -6.68 -7.93
CA VAL A 22 3.48 -5.46 -7.66
C VAL A 22 3.30 -4.71 -8.97
N VAL A 23 2.04 -4.50 -9.35
CA VAL A 23 1.66 -3.79 -10.58
C VAL A 23 0.95 -2.50 -10.20
N GLY A 24 1.38 -1.34 -10.74
CA GLY A 24 0.64 -0.12 -10.43
C GLY A 24 1.37 1.19 -10.66
N ASP A 25 0.83 2.23 -10.01
CA ASP A 25 1.28 3.61 -10.14
C ASP A 25 2.56 3.87 -9.35
N MET A 26 3.69 3.92 -10.03
CA MET A 26 5.00 4.19 -9.44
C MET A 26 5.17 5.67 -9.13
N THR A 27 5.53 6.00 -7.89
CA THR A 27 5.73 7.38 -7.44
C THR A 27 7.05 7.53 -6.70
N VAL A 28 7.58 8.74 -6.67
CA VAL A 28 8.66 9.14 -5.76
C VAL A 28 8.06 10.07 -4.70
N ASP A 29 8.24 9.75 -3.45
CA ASP A 29 7.94 10.64 -2.33
C ASP A 29 9.19 11.49 -2.02
N GLU A 30 9.12 12.80 -2.30
CA GLU A 30 10.18 13.76 -2.02
C GLU A 30 9.86 14.51 -0.72
N HIS A 31 10.77 14.49 0.23
CA HIS A 31 10.63 15.19 1.50
C HIS A 31 11.65 16.29 1.63
N ARG A 32 11.20 17.53 1.80
CA ARG A 32 12.03 18.69 2.16
C ARG A 32 11.73 19.07 3.59
N ILE A 33 12.75 19.00 4.41
CA ILE A 33 12.66 19.20 5.86
C ILE A 33 13.43 20.47 6.22
N GLY A 34 12.83 21.32 7.07
CA GLY A 34 13.47 22.55 7.49
C GLY A 34 12.82 23.20 8.69
N SER A 35 13.31 24.39 9.02
CA SER A 35 12.78 25.20 10.13
C SER A 35 12.04 26.41 9.59
N ALA A 36 10.84 26.69 10.15
CA ALA A 36 10.12 27.93 9.84
C ALA A 36 10.74 29.08 10.64
N THR A 37 11.50 29.95 9.96
CA THR A 37 12.28 31.00 10.62
C THR A 37 11.55 32.34 10.69
N ARG A 38 10.70 32.65 9.72
CA ARG A 38 9.93 33.91 9.64
C ARG A 38 8.78 33.80 8.65
N ILE A 39 7.88 34.77 8.68
CA ILE A 39 6.92 35.00 7.61
C ILE A 39 7.61 35.81 6.48
N SER A 40 7.29 35.43 5.22
CA SER A 40 7.79 36.17 4.05
C SER A 40 7.31 37.62 4.07
N ARG A 41 8.14 38.52 3.49
CA ARG A 41 7.73 39.91 3.25
C ARG A 41 6.91 40.06 1.97
N GLU A 42 6.92 39.06 1.11
CA GLU A 42 6.27 39.08 -0.20
C GLU A 42 4.85 38.52 -0.16
N ALA A 43 4.55 37.60 0.80
CA ALA A 43 3.27 36.97 0.97
C ALA A 43 3.12 36.41 2.40
N PRO A 44 1.89 36.18 2.91
CA PRO A 44 1.65 35.62 4.24
C PRO A 44 1.93 34.12 4.32
N VAL A 45 3.14 33.70 3.96
CA VAL A 45 3.61 32.32 3.97
C VAL A 45 4.88 32.18 4.80
N PRO A 46 5.11 31.03 5.48
CA PRO A 46 6.36 30.80 6.20
C PRO A 46 7.55 30.69 5.23
N VAL A 47 8.67 31.24 5.65
CA VAL A 47 9.98 30.97 5.00
C VAL A 47 10.61 29.81 5.73
N ILE A 48 10.88 28.72 4.98
CA ILE A 48 11.45 27.50 5.50
C ILE A 48 12.91 27.41 5.06
N GLU A 49 13.80 27.41 6.05
CA GLU A 49 15.22 27.17 5.81
C GLU A 49 15.46 25.66 5.80
N GLN A 50 15.73 25.11 4.59
CA GLN A 50 15.89 23.67 4.40
C GLN A 50 17.15 23.15 5.10
N SER A 51 16.98 22.10 5.90
CA SER A 51 18.05 21.37 6.58
C SER A 51 18.18 19.91 6.11
N GLY A 52 17.13 19.35 5.52
CA GLY A 52 17.11 17.97 5.04
C GLY A 52 16.39 17.83 3.69
N HIS A 53 16.78 16.79 2.96
CA HIS A 53 16.19 16.42 1.67
C HIS A 53 16.33 14.92 1.49
N MET A 54 15.22 14.21 1.32
CA MET A 54 15.20 12.76 1.14
C MET A 54 14.17 12.35 0.09
N PHE A 55 14.41 11.20 -0.50
CA PHE A 55 13.52 10.55 -1.44
C PHE A 55 13.19 9.17 -0.93
N LEU A 56 11.93 8.77 -1.06
CA LEU A 56 11.42 7.46 -0.69
C LEU A 56 10.60 6.89 -1.85
N PRO A 57 10.52 5.56 -1.99
CA PRO A 57 9.54 4.94 -2.87
C PRO A 57 8.13 5.33 -2.41
N GLY A 58 7.24 5.66 -3.35
CA GLY A 58 5.84 6.00 -3.09
C GLY A 58 4.88 5.24 -4.00
N GLY A 59 3.59 5.24 -3.69
CA GLY A 59 2.59 4.48 -4.44
C GLY A 59 2.92 2.99 -4.49
N ALA A 60 2.74 2.36 -5.64
CA ALA A 60 3.04 0.94 -5.84
C ALA A 60 4.49 0.57 -5.49
N ALA A 61 5.44 1.51 -5.65
CA ALA A 61 6.82 1.28 -5.24
C ALA A 61 6.98 1.20 -3.70
N ASN A 62 6.19 1.96 -2.92
CA ASN A 62 6.17 1.84 -1.47
C ASN A 62 5.57 0.50 -1.03
N LEU A 63 4.49 0.06 -1.66
CA LEU A 63 3.92 -1.27 -1.42
C LEU A 63 4.96 -2.37 -1.67
N ALA A 64 5.69 -2.33 -2.79
CA ALA A 64 6.76 -3.28 -3.10
C ALA A 64 7.89 -3.24 -2.07
N PHE A 65 8.25 -2.05 -1.62
CA PHE A 65 9.27 -1.83 -0.60
C PHE A 65 8.88 -2.45 0.75
N ASN A 66 7.61 -2.32 1.14
CA ASN A 66 7.05 -2.96 2.35
C ASN A 66 7.07 -4.48 2.23
N ILE A 67 6.59 -5.05 1.12
CA ILE A 67 6.59 -6.49 0.89
C ILE A 67 8.02 -7.05 0.92
N ARG A 68 8.99 -6.34 0.34
CA ARG A 68 10.40 -6.74 0.37
C ARG A 68 10.98 -6.71 1.78
N ALA A 69 10.64 -5.70 2.59
CA ALA A 69 11.07 -5.60 4.00
C ALA A 69 10.53 -6.75 4.87
N LEU A 70 9.39 -7.33 4.47
CA LEU A 70 8.81 -8.53 5.10
C LEU A 70 9.50 -9.85 4.67
N GLY A 71 10.47 -9.79 3.74
CA GLY A 71 11.30 -10.93 3.35
C GLY A 71 10.94 -11.58 2.02
N ALA A 72 9.79 -11.27 1.41
CA ALA A 72 9.38 -11.86 0.14
C ALA A 72 10.28 -11.44 -1.04
N ASP A 73 10.30 -12.24 -2.09
CA ASP A 73 10.90 -11.89 -3.38
C ASP A 73 9.92 -11.03 -4.19
N VAL A 74 10.33 -9.83 -4.59
CA VAL A 74 9.43 -8.82 -5.15
C VAL A 74 9.96 -8.26 -6.46
N SER A 75 9.06 -8.20 -7.44
CA SER A 75 9.26 -7.41 -8.65
C SER A 75 8.18 -6.34 -8.78
N VAL A 76 8.51 -5.27 -9.48
CA VAL A 76 7.55 -4.21 -9.81
C VAL A 76 7.31 -4.13 -11.31
N ALA A 77 6.07 -3.80 -11.70
CA ALA A 77 5.68 -3.49 -13.06
C ALA A 77 4.81 -2.22 -13.07
N GLY A 78 5.14 -1.29 -13.94
CA GLY A 78 4.44 -0.01 -14.04
C GLY A 78 5.20 0.97 -14.91
N LEU A 79 4.74 2.22 -14.93
CA LEU A 79 5.32 3.26 -15.77
C LEU A 79 6.12 4.28 -14.97
N VAL A 80 7.20 4.73 -15.55
CA VAL A 80 8.04 5.84 -15.07
C VAL A 80 8.40 6.74 -16.25
N GLY A 81 8.73 8.00 -16.01
CA GLY A 81 9.23 8.88 -17.06
C GLY A 81 10.62 8.50 -17.56
N ASP A 82 11.07 9.14 -18.63
CA ASP A 82 12.46 9.12 -19.05
C ASP A 82 13.21 10.32 -18.40
N ASP A 83 13.37 10.26 -17.08
CA ASP A 83 13.89 11.37 -16.28
C ASP A 83 14.73 10.92 -15.07
N ASN A 84 15.30 11.91 -14.38
CA ASN A 84 16.15 11.67 -13.22
C ASN A 84 15.40 11.00 -12.04
N MET A 85 14.08 11.21 -11.91
CA MET A 85 13.29 10.62 -10.83
C MET A 85 13.06 9.13 -11.08
N ALA A 86 12.87 8.72 -12.33
CA ALA A 86 12.87 7.30 -12.71
C ALA A 86 14.19 6.61 -12.32
N GLY A 87 15.32 7.24 -12.63
CA GLY A 87 16.64 6.73 -12.24
C GLY A 87 16.81 6.59 -10.72
N ARG A 88 16.32 7.58 -9.96
CA ARG A 88 16.33 7.53 -8.48
C ARG A 88 15.43 6.41 -7.93
N LEU A 89 14.22 6.28 -8.48
CA LEU A 89 13.29 5.25 -8.04
C LEU A 89 13.86 3.85 -8.28
N ARG A 90 14.41 3.60 -9.48
CA ARG A 90 15.10 2.33 -9.78
C ARG A 90 16.23 2.04 -8.79
N ALA A 91 17.10 3.02 -8.56
CA ALA A 91 18.23 2.85 -7.64
C ALA A 91 17.77 2.56 -6.18
N MET A 92 16.69 3.18 -5.70
CA MET A 92 16.13 2.91 -4.39
C MET A 92 15.57 1.49 -4.31
N LEU A 93 14.80 1.06 -5.30
CA LEU A 93 14.20 -0.27 -5.37
C LEU A 93 15.28 -1.36 -5.50
N ASP A 94 16.23 -1.19 -6.42
CA ASP A 94 17.34 -2.14 -6.63
C ASP A 94 18.20 -2.29 -5.36
N SER A 95 18.47 -1.18 -4.64
CA SER A 95 19.23 -1.21 -3.38
C SER A 95 18.50 -1.97 -2.26
N ALA A 96 17.18 -2.02 -2.31
CA ALA A 96 16.35 -2.81 -1.40
C ALA A 96 16.19 -4.27 -1.86
N GLY A 97 16.68 -4.63 -3.03
CA GLY A 97 16.53 -5.96 -3.61
C GLY A 97 15.15 -6.21 -4.23
N VAL A 98 14.49 -5.16 -4.70
CA VAL A 98 13.26 -5.24 -5.52
C VAL A 98 13.65 -5.24 -6.98
N HIS A 99 13.15 -6.19 -7.76
CA HIS A 99 13.47 -6.31 -9.19
C HIS A 99 12.68 -5.28 -10.02
N THR A 100 13.38 -4.50 -10.83
CA THR A 100 12.83 -3.33 -11.54
C THR A 100 12.68 -3.52 -13.05
N ALA A 101 12.81 -4.75 -13.56
CA ALA A 101 12.74 -5.03 -15.00
C ALA A 101 11.39 -4.67 -15.65
N GLY A 102 10.31 -4.67 -14.87
CA GLY A 102 8.95 -4.30 -15.33
C GLY A 102 8.64 -2.80 -15.25
N LEU A 103 9.60 -1.95 -14.88
CA LEU A 103 9.43 -0.50 -14.98
C LEU A 103 9.64 -0.06 -16.43
N ILE A 104 8.56 0.27 -17.11
CA ILE A 104 8.58 0.72 -18.51
C ILE A 104 8.74 2.25 -18.53
N ALA A 105 9.57 2.76 -19.42
CA ALA A 105 9.75 4.20 -19.61
C ALA A 105 8.63 4.76 -20.53
N GLU A 106 7.91 5.77 -20.07
CA GLU A 106 6.93 6.53 -20.84
C GLU A 106 7.48 7.95 -21.08
N PRO A 107 8.05 8.22 -22.26
CA PRO A 107 8.72 9.50 -22.53
C PRO A 107 7.80 10.72 -22.53
N ALA A 108 6.49 10.51 -22.75
CA ALA A 108 5.49 11.59 -22.80
C ALA A 108 5.04 12.05 -21.40
N ARG A 109 5.42 11.34 -20.35
CA ARG A 109 5.01 11.62 -18.96
C ARG A 109 6.21 11.74 -18.04
N PRO A 110 6.27 12.72 -17.12
CA PRO A 110 7.26 12.70 -16.06
C PRO A 110 6.95 11.58 -15.06
N THR A 111 8.00 11.07 -14.39
CA THR A 111 7.82 10.22 -13.22
C THR A 111 6.99 10.96 -12.16
N SER A 112 5.95 10.31 -11.63
CA SER A 112 5.10 10.90 -10.61
C SER A 112 5.89 11.19 -9.33
N VAL A 113 5.76 12.42 -8.81
CA VAL A 113 6.43 12.86 -7.57
C VAL A 113 5.41 13.51 -6.63
N LYS A 114 5.44 13.12 -5.37
CA LYS A 114 4.69 13.78 -4.29
C LYS A 114 5.69 14.48 -3.35
N LEU A 115 5.88 15.80 -3.57
CA LEU A 115 6.77 16.62 -2.74
C LEU A 115 6.06 17.04 -1.46
N ARG A 116 6.60 16.68 -0.30
CA ARG A 116 6.14 17.10 1.02
C ARG A 116 7.14 18.05 1.66
N VAL A 117 6.67 19.19 2.09
CA VAL A 117 7.48 20.18 2.81
C VAL A 117 7.14 20.12 4.29
N TRP A 118 8.16 19.85 5.10
CA TRP A 118 8.05 19.72 6.54
C TRP A 118 8.76 20.87 7.23
N ALA A 119 8.09 21.48 8.19
CA ALA A 119 8.69 22.50 9.03
C ALA A 119 8.60 22.10 10.51
N GLY A 120 9.69 22.23 11.22
CA GLY A 120 9.78 21.96 12.65
C GLY A 120 10.47 23.09 13.38
N GLY A 121 10.22 23.21 14.70
CA GLY A 121 10.87 24.17 15.56
C GLY A 121 11.84 23.50 16.54
N ASP A 122 12.88 24.22 16.96
CA ASP A 122 14.06 23.76 17.71
C ASP A 122 13.80 23.08 19.07
N ARG A 123 12.59 23.09 19.62
CA ARG A 123 12.37 22.70 21.01
C ARG A 123 11.69 21.37 21.28
N GLN A 124 11.10 20.70 20.26
CA GLN A 124 10.37 19.44 20.49
C GLN A 124 10.46 18.40 19.36
N HIS A 125 11.31 18.58 18.36
CA HIS A 125 11.47 17.65 17.22
C HIS A 125 10.15 17.28 16.50
N GLN A 126 9.10 18.09 16.66
CA GLN A 126 7.84 17.90 15.98
C GLN A 126 7.87 18.62 14.64
N TYR A 127 7.96 17.84 13.57
CA TYR A 127 7.78 18.34 12.23
C TYR A 127 6.29 18.32 11.85
N GLN A 128 5.84 19.38 11.19
CA GLN A 128 4.51 19.46 10.62
C GLN A 128 4.63 19.59 9.10
N GLN A 129 3.80 18.85 8.37
CA GLN A 129 3.69 19.03 6.94
C GLN A 129 2.98 20.36 6.67
N VAL A 130 3.69 21.30 6.05
CA VAL A 130 3.18 22.66 5.78
C VAL A 130 2.72 22.83 4.34
N ALA A 131 3.18 21.97 3.43
CA ALA A 131 2.73 21.93 2.04
C ALA A 131 2.93 20.54 1.44
N ARG A 132 2.10 20.20 0.44
CA ARG A 132 2.30 19.07 -0.46
C ARG A 132 2.10 19.55 -1.90
N ILE A 133 3.00 19.16 -2.79
CA ILE A 133 2.94 19.46 -4.21
C ILE A 133 2.99 18.13 -4.96
N ASP A 134 1.92 17.82 -5.66
CA ASP A 134 1.80 16.59 -6.44
C ASP A 134 2.11 16.90 -7.91
N MET A 135 3.18 16.32 -8.40
CA MET A 135 3.58 16.31 -9.81
C MET A 135 3.19 14.96 -10.39
N VAL A 136 1.92 14.83 -10.75
CA VAL A 136 1.34 13.59 -11.30
C VAL A 136 0.71 13.90 -12.66
N ASN A 137 0.82 12.97 -13.57
CA ASN A 137 0.12 13.03 -14.86
C ASN A 137 -0.95 11.93 -14.87
N ARG A 138 -2.18 12.33 -15.21
CA ARG A 138 -3.35 11.44 -15.35
C ARG A 138 -3.83 11.33 -16.80
N ASP A 139 -3.07 11.90 -17.74
CA ASP A 139 -3.39 11.72 -19.16
C ASP A 139 -3.28 10.24 -19.54
N PRO A 140 -3.98 9.76 -20.55
CA PRO A 140 -3.85 8.39 -21.02
C PRO A 140 -2.40 8.02 -21.30
N VAL A 141 -2.03 6.80 -20.97
CA VAL A 141 -0.73 6.21 -21.29
C VAL A 141 -0.63 6.03 -22.82
N SER A 142 0.57 6.16 -23.37
CA SER A 142 0.77 5.87 -24.80
C SER A 142 0.51 4.38 -25.09
N GLU A 143 -0.08 4.10 -26.25
CA GLU A 143 -0.35 2.72 -26.68
C GLU A 143 0.92 1.86 -26.69
N VAL A 144 2.09 2.47 -26.99
CA VAL A 144 3.37 1.78 -27.03
C VAL A 144 3.78 1.32 -25.62
N SER A 145 3.82 2.22 -24.65
CA SER A 145 4.21 1.87 -23.28
C SER A 145 3.20 0.94 -22.61
N GLN A 146 1.90 1.12 -22.92
CA GLN A 146 0.86 0.22 -22.45
C GLN A 146 1.07 -1.21 -22.98
N GLN A 147 1.35 -1.33 -24.29
CA GLN A 147 1.60 -2.63 -24.90
C GLN A 147 2.89 -3.29 -24.38
N GLU A 148 3.95 -2.51 -24.14
CA GLU A 148 5.18 -3.00 -23.51
C GLU A 148 4.93 -3.51 -22.09
N LEU A 149 4.12 -2.80 -21.30
CA LEU A 149 3.73 -3.24 -19.97
C LEU A 149 2.93 -4.55 -20.02
N ILE A 150 1.94 -4.66 -20.91
CA ILE A 150 1.14 -5.88 -21.10
C ILE A 150 2.03 -7.05 -21.49
N LEU A 151 2.94 -6.86 -22.45
CA LEU A 151 3.87 -7.89 -22.88
C LEU A 151 4.79 -8.37 -21.74
N TYR A 152 5.26 -7.44 -20.90
CA TYR A 152 6.01 -7.79 -19.70
C TYR A 152 5.17 -8.65 -18.75
N LEU A 153 3.92 -8.23 -18.48
CA LEU A 153 3.01 -8.95 -17.58
C LEU A 153 2.73 -10.38 -18.10
N GLU A 154 2.54 -10.57 -19.41
CA GLU A 154 2.33 -11.89 -20.01
C GLU A 154 3.48 -12.86 -19.71
N GLY A 155 4.72 -12.37 -19.75
CA GLY A 155 5.88 -13.17 -19.41
C GLY A 155 6.12 -13.35 -17.91
N ALA A 156 5.79 -12.35 -17.12
CA ALA A 156 6.11 -12.32 -15.70
C ALA A 156 5.08 -13.04 -14.81
N VAL A 157 3.79 -12.81 -15.00
CA VAL A 157 2.73 -13.33 -14.12
C VAL A 157 2.82 -14.82 -13.81
N PRO A 158 3.13 -15.72 -14.78
CA PRO A 158 3.26 -17.15 -14.50
C PRO A 158 4.35 -17.50 -13.47
N GLU A 159 5.34 -16.65 -13.29
CA GLU A 159 6.52 -16.88 -12.43
C GLU A 159 6.33 -16.49 -10.97
N TYR A 160 5.22 -15.81 -10.63
CA TYR A 160 4.93 -15.33 -9.29
C TYR A 160 3.83 -16.14 -8.60
N ASP A 161 3.79 -16.12 -7.27
CA ASP A 161 2.71 -16.74 -6.48
C ASP A 161 1.47 -15.86 -6.48
N GLY A 162 1.67 -14.54 -6.51
CA GLY A 162 0.60 -13.57 -6.53
C GLY A 162 0.98 -12.25 -7.21
N VAL A 163 -0.06 -11.55 -7.64
CA VAL A 163 0.00 -10.18 -8.15
C VAL A 163 -0.72 -9.27 -7.17
N LEU A 164 -0.10 -8.16 -6.79
CA LEU A 164 -0.74 -7.13 -5.99
C LEU A 164 -0.80 -5.84 -6.79
N ILE A 165 -2.02 -5.41 -7.10
CA ILE A 165 -2.30 -4.21 -7.87
C ILE A 165 -2.39 -3.03 -6.90
N SER A 166 -1.70 -1.93 -7.19
CA SER A 166 -1.75 -0.68 -6.42
C SER A 166 -2.11 0.47 -7.36
N ASP A 167 -3.37 0.89 -7.28
CA ASP A 167 -3.97 1.88 -8.18
C ASP A 167 -4.22 3.21 -7.45
N TYR A 168 -3.42 4.21 -7.79
CA TYR A 168 -3.55 5.59 -7.30
C TYR A 168 -4.29 6.51 -8.30
N GLU A 169 -4.98 5.92 -9.27
CA GLU A 169 -5.70 6.64 -10.35
C GLU A 169 -4.78 7.55 -11.18
N ASN A 170 -3.50 7.19 -11.33
CA ASN A 170 -2.57 7.91 -12.20
C ASN A 170 -2.51 7.34 -13.62
N GLY A 171 -3.38 6.38 -13.96
CA GLY A 171 -3.62 5.88 -15.30
C GLY A 171 -2.70 4.76 -15.77
N VAL A 172 -1.90 4.14 -14.91
CA VAL A 172 -1.11 2.94 -15.23
C VAL A 172 -2.00 1.69 -15.21
N VAL A 173 -2.87 1.60 -14.19
CA VAL A 173 -3.84 0.51 -14.06
C VAL A 173 -5.14 0.90 -14.79
N ASP A 174 -5.08 0.95 -16.10
CA ASP A 174 -6.25 1.23 -16.95
C ASP A 174 -6.98 -0.05 -17.38
N GLU A 175 -8.09 0.11 -18.13
CA GLU A 175 -8.91 -1.02 -18.55
C GLU A 175 -8.14 -2.04 -19.42
N PRO A 176 -7.36 -1.64 -20.46
CA PRO A 176 -6.57 -2.58 -21.23
C PRO A 176 -5.56 -3.40 -20.40
N VAL A 177 -4.94 -2.80 -19.40
CA VAL A 177 -4.02 -3.50 -18.50
C VAL A 177 -4.77 -4.52 -17.64
N LEU A 178 -5.94 -4.17 -17.09
CA LEU A 178 -6.77 -5.08 -16.30
C LEU A 178 -7.35 -6.21 -17.14
N GLU A 179 -7.84 -5.92 -18.36
CA GLU A 179 -8.34 -6.93 -19.31
C GLU A 179 -7.27 -7.94 -19.71
N ALA A 180 -6.01 -7.54 -19.75
CA ALA A 180 -4.89 -8.45 -19.99
C ALA A 180 -4.49 -9.23 -18.72
N LEU A 181 -4.36 -8.55 -17.59
CA LEU A 181 -3.80 -9.08 -16.35
C LEU A 181 -4.73 -10.06 -15.65
N LEU A 182 -6.00 -9.70 -15.42
CA LEU A 182 -6.91 -10.51 -14.60
C LEU A 182 -7.20 -11.90 -15.22
N PRO A 183 -7.53 -12.02 -16.53
CA PRO A 183 -7.68 -13.33 -17.16
C PRO A 183 -6.37 -14.12 -17.23
N LEU A 184 -5.22 -13.45 -17.36
CA LEU A 184 -3.91 -14.09 -17.36
C LEU A 184 -3.64 -14.73 -15.99
N ALA A 185 -3.80 -13.98 -14.91
CA ALA A 185 -3.63 -14.46 -13.54
C ALA A 185 -4.57 -15.65 -13.24
N ALA A 186 -5.84 -15.54 -13.62
CA ALA A 186 -6.83 -16.62 -13.46
C ALA A 186 -6.44 -17.90 -14.21
N ARG A 187 -5.97 -17.80 -15.47
CA ARG A 187 -5.50 -18.95 -16.25
C ARG A 187 -4.33 -19.70 -15.60
N HIS A 188 -3.47 -18.96 -14.88
CA HIS A 188 -2.31 -19.52 -14.19
C HIS A 188 -2.56 -19.82 -12.71
N GLY A 189 -3.81 -19.66 -12.23
CA GLY A 189 -4.19 -19.91 -10.84
C GLY A 189 -3.44 -19.01 -9.84
N LYS A 190 -3.13 -17.77 -10.24
CA LYS A 190 -2.37 -16.82 -9.42
C LYS A 190 -3.32 -16.03 -8.52
N PHE A 191 -2.88 -15.80 -7.29
CA PHE A 191 -3.56 -14.89 -6.37
C PHE A 191 -3.51 -13.47 -6.93
N VAL A 192 -4.63 -12.73 -6.89
CA VAL A 192 -4.67 -11.31 -7.22
C VAL A 192 -5.25 -10.54 -6.04
N GLY A 193 -4.44 -9.65 -5.47
CA GLY A 193 -4.90 -8.63 -4.54
C GLY A 193 -4.95 -7.27 -5.22
N ALA A 194 -5.81 -6.36 -4.74
CA ALA A 194 -5.83 -4.98 -5.20
C ALA A 194 -6.04 -4.00 -4.04
N ASP A 195 -5.29 -2.91 -4.09
CA ASP A 195 -5.42 -1.72 -3.28
C ASP A 195 -5.66 -0.54 -4.22
N SER A 196 -6.84 0.08 -4.16
CA SER A 196 -7.23 1.12 -5.11
C SER A 196 -7.90 2.29 -4.40
N HIS A 197 -7.52 3.51 -4.80
CA HIS A 197 -8.07 4.74 -4.26
C HIS A 197 -9.40 5.16 -4.88
N GLY A 198 -10.04 4.30 -5.65
CA GLY A 198 -11.37 4.52 -6.24
C GLY A 198 -11.78 3.41 -7.19
N GLN A 199 -13.01 3.51 -7.71
CA GLN A 199 -13.54 2.62 -8.75
C GLN A 199 -13.32 1.12 -8.44
N LEU A 200 -13.68 0.68 -7.22
CA LEU A 200 -13.43 -0.70 -6.74
C LEU A 200 -14.07 -1.75 -7.65
N HIS A 201 -15.18 -1.41 -8.33
CA HIS A 201 -15.88 -2.27 -9.27
C HIS A 201 -15.00 -2.75 -10.45
N ARG A 202 -13.90 -2.05 -10.77
CA ARG A 202 -12.93 -2.47 -11.81
C ARG A 202 -12.15 -3.72 -11.42
N PHE A 203 -12.08 -4.03 -10.12
CA PHE A 203 -11.35 -5.16 -9.55
C PHE A 203 -12.26 -6.32 -9.17
N ARG A 204 -13.40 -6.47 -9.84
CA ARG A 204 -14.31 -7.61 -9.59
C ARG A 204 -13.62 -8.94 -9.81
N GLY A 205 -13.92 -9.89 -8.94
CA GLY A 205 -13.43 -11.26 -9.07
C GLY A 205 -12.01 -11.50 -8.58
N VAL A 206 -11.34 -10.49 -7.97
CA VAL A 206 -10.03 -10.69 -7.36
C VAL A 206 -10.10 -11.45 -6.02
N GLU A 207 -8.98 -12.02 -5.61
CA GLU A 207 -8.90 -12.78 -4.35
C GLU A 207 -9.02 -11.88 -3.11
N ALA A 208 -8.48 -10.65 -3.16
CA ALA A 208 -8.52 -9.72 -2.02
C ALA A 208 -8.58 -8.25 -2.46
N LEU A 209 -9.36 -7.45 -1.73
CA LEU A 209 -9.43 -6.00 -1.86
C LEU A 209 -9.17 -5.34 -0.49
N THR A 210 -8.48 -4.19 -0.49
CA THR A 210 -8.10 -3.49 0.75
C THR A 210 -8.50 -2.02 0.78
N PRO A 211 -9.77 -1.65 0.50
CA PRO A 211 -10.20 -0.27 0.53
C PRO A 211 -10.13 0.33 1.95
N ASN A 212 -10.00 1.65 2.01
CA ASN A 212 -10.30 2.38 3.24
C ASN A 212 -11.83 2.65 3.36
N GLN A 213 -12.27 3.10 4.53
CA GLN A 213 -13.69 3.38 4.77
C GLN A 213 -14.28 4.39 3.77
N PRO A 214 -13.67 5.55 3.47
CA PRO A 214 -14.18 6.47 2.45
C PRO A 214 -14.30 5.86 1.04
N GLU A 215 -13.38 5.00 0.63
CA GLU A 215 -13.43 4.31 -0.67
C GLU A 215 -14.58 3.29 -0.70
N ALA A 216 -14.76 2.52 0.38
CA ALA A 216 -15.88 1.60 0.52
C ALA A 216 -17.24 2.33 0.54
N GLU A 217 -17.34 3.46 1.26
CA GLU A 217 -18.54 4.32 1.29
C GLU A 217 -18.86 4.92 -0.08
N ALA A 218 -17.83 5.34 -0.83
CA ALA A 218 -18.00 5.88 -2.18
C ALA A 218 -18.53 4.84 -3.16
N GLU A 219 -18.04 3.60 -3.11
CA GLU A 219 -18.50 2.50 -3.96
C GLU A 219 -19.94 2.10 -3.62
N LEU A 220 -20.30 2.02 -2.34
CA LEU A 220 -21.65 1.69 -1.87
C LEU A 220 -22.65 2.84 -1.98
N GLY A 221 -22.18 4.09 -2.12
CA GLY A 221 -23.02 5.28 -2.10
C GLY A 221 -23.70 5.57 -0.77
N ARG A 222 -23.18 5.01 0.35
CA ARG A 222 -23.72 5.19 1.70
C ARG A 222 -22.63 5.13 2.78
N SER A 223 -22.95 5.68 3.97
CA SER A 223 -22.06 5.69 5.13
C SER A 223 -21.89 4.31 5.78
N LEU A 224 -20.72 4.10 6.40
CA LEU A 224 -20.35 2.90 7.16
C LEU A 224 -19.86 3.27 8.58
N HIS A 225 -20.40 4.33 9.19
CA HIS A 225 -19.90 4.83 10.49
C HIS A 225 -20.39 3.99 11.68
N GLU A 226 -21.61 3.44 11.61
CA GLU A 226 -22.13 2.62 12.66
C GLU A 226 -21.66 1.16 12.50
N PRO A 227 -21.39 0.42 13.59
CA PRO A 227 -20.90 -0.96 13.53
C PRO A 227 -21.79 -1.90 12.70
N VAL A 228 -23.10 -1.72 12.74
CA VAL A 228 -24.06 -2.54 11.96
C VAL A 228 -23.96 -2.16 10.48
N GLU A 229 -23.89 -0.87 10.17
CA GLU A 229 -23.72 -0.38 8.79
C GLU A 229 -22.42 -0.90 8.17
N LEU A 230 -21.32 -0.92 8.95
CA LEU A 230 -20.03 -1.43 8.52
C LEU A 230 -20.09 -2.92 8.19
N LEU A 231 -20.68 -3.74 9.06
CA LEU A 231 -20.76 -5.19 8.85
C LEU A 231 -21.69 -5.53 7.68
N ASP A 232 -22.85 -4.89 7.60
CA ASP A 232 -23.81 -5.10 6.52
C ASP A 232 -23.26 -4.60 5.18
N GLY A 233 -22.64 -3.40 5.18
CA GLY A 233 -22.06 -2.80 3.99
C GLY A 233 -20.83 -3.54 3.47
N GLY A 234 -19.96 -4.00 4.36
CA GLY A 234 -18.81 -4.81 3.96
C GLY A 234 -19.21 -6.14 3.35
N ALA A 235 -20.23 -6.80 3.91
CA ALA A 235 -20.79 -8.04 3.34
C ALA A 235 -21.51 -7.79 2.00
N GLU A 236 -22.17 -6.65 1.83
CA GLU A 236 -22.75 -6.22 0.56
C GLU A 236 -21.66 -5.98 -0.49
N LEU A 237 -20.65 -5.19 -0.15
CA LEU A 237 -19.54 -4.85 -1.02
C LEU A 237 -18.75 -6.09 -1.48
N LEU A 238 -18.46 -7.02 -0.57
CA LEU A 238 -17.84 -8.32 -0.90
C LEU A 238 -18.60 -9.06 -2.01
N ARG A 239 -19.95 -9.12 -1.89
CA ARG A 239 -20.82 -9.80 -2.87
C ARG A 239 -20.90 -9.03 -4.20
N GLU A 240 -21.03 -7.70 -4.16
CA GLU A 240 -21.14 -6.87 -5.35
C GLU A 240 -19.86 -6.89 -6.17
N LEU A 241 -18.71 -6.87 -5.51
CA LEU A 241 -17.40 -6.93 -6.15
C LEU A 241 -16.97 -8.37 -6.50
N ASP A 242 -17.74 -9.38 -6.10
CA ASP A 242 -17.43 -10.80 -6.34
C ASP A 242 -15.99 -11.17 -5.93
N CYS A 243 -15.46 -10.49 -4.92
CA CYS A 243 -14.12 -10.78 -4.39
C CYS A 243 -14.20 -11.83 -3.28
N ARG A 244 -13.12 -12.58 -3.08
CA ARG A 244 -13.13 -13.62 -2.04
C ARG A 244 -12.91 -13.08 -0.65
N ARG A 245 -12.15 -11.99 -0.53
CA ARG A 245 -11.79 -11.35 0.74
C ARG A 245 -11.81 -9.84 0.59
N LEU A 246 -12.30 -9.18 1.63
CA LEU A 246 -12.35 -7.73 1.70
C LEU A 246 -11.81 -7.29 3.06
N LEU A 247 -10.87 -6.36 3.09
CA LEU A 247 -10.34 -5.73 4.29
C LEU A 247 -10.61 -4.23 4.21
N ILE A 248 -11.57 -3.73 4.99
CA ILE A 248 -11.85 -2.29 5.07
C ILE A 248 -11.00 -1.68 6.20
N THR A 249 -10.10 -0.76 5.88
CA THR A 249 -9.31 -0.05 6.89
C THR A 249 -10.09 1.14 7.44
N LEU A 250 -10.09 1.31 8.79
CA LEU A 250 -10.87 2.30 9.53
C LEU A 250 -9.99 3.32 10.27
N GLY A 251 -8.74 3.44 9.85
CA GLY A 251 -7.76 4.34 10.47
C GLY A 251 -7.57 4.04 11.96
N ALA A 252 -7.79 5.03 12.82
CA ALA A 252 -7.62 4.87 14.27
C ALA A 252 -8.63 3.91 14.93
N MET A 253 -9.68 3.49 14.23
CA MET A 253 -10.64 2.50 14.72
C MET A 253 -10.22 1.06 14.43
N GLY A 254 -9.21 0.83 13.58
CA GLY A 254 -8.74 -0.49 13.21
C GLY A 254 -9.15 -0.90 11.82
N MET A 255 -9.79 -2.05 11.65
CA MET A 255 -10.21 -2.57 10.36
C MET A 255 -11.38 -3.54 10.48
N ALA A 256 -12.02 -3.85 9.37
CA ALA A 256 -13.04 -4.89 9.29
C ALA A 256 -12.69 -5.87 8.16
N VAL A 257 -12.78 -7.17 8.41
CA VAL A 257 -12.46 -8.22 7.45
C VAL A 257 -13.71 -9.04 7.13
N PHE A 258 -13.84 -9.38 5.86
CA PHE A 258 -14.95 -10.17 5.31
C PHE A 258 -14.40 -11.20 4.33
N ASP A 259 -15.02 -12.37 4.29
CA ASP A 259 -14.73 -13.36 3.24
C ASP A 259 -16.00 -14.10 2.80
N ASN A 260 -15.91 -14.81 1.69
CA ASN A 260 -17.01 -15.59 1.13
C ASN A 260 -17.25 -16.93 1.86
N GLU A 261 -16.45 -17.24 2.91
CA GLU A 261 -16.62 -18.40 3.79
C GLU A 261 -17.45 -18.04 5.03
N GLY A 262 -17.80 -16.76 5.22
CA GLY A 262 -18.69 -16.27 6.26
C GLY A 262 -18.00 -15.48 7.38
N GLU A 263 -16.70 -15.17 7.24
CA GLU A 263 -16.05 -14.23 8.16
C GLU A 263 -16.61 -12.82 7.93
N ALA A 264 -17.04 -12.16 8.99
CA ALA A 264 -17.44 -10.77 9.02
C ALA A 264 -17.13 -10.21 10.40
N ARG A 265 -16.01 -9.52 10.55
CA ARG A 265 -15.49 -9.09 11.85
C ARG A 265 -14.81 -7.74 11.80
N ALA A 266 -15.13 -6.90 12.78
CA ALA A 266 -14.34 -5.71 13.11
C ALA A 266 -13.17 -6.09 14.05
N ILE A 267 -11.97 -5.56 13.74
CA ILE A 267 -10.75 -5.75 14.52
C ILE A 267 -10.33 -4.36 15.02
N PRO A 268 -10.38 -4.10 16.31
CA PRO A 268 -10.01 -2.80 16.87
C PRO A 268 -8.54 -2.47 16.59
N ALA A 269 -8.24 -1.17 16.43
CA ALA A 269 -6.87 -0.72 16.31
C ALA A 269 -6.04 -1.10 17.54
N ARG A 270 -4.79 -1.46 17.33
CA ARG A 270 -3.86 -1.68 18.43
C ARG A 270 -3.43 -0.33 19.04
N PRO A 271 -3.41 -0.21 20.37
CA PRO A 271 -2.95 1.01 21.03
C PRO A 271 -1.52 1.38 20.64
N VAL A 272 -1.28 2.65 20.34
CA VAL A 272 0.06 3.18 20.06
C VAL A 272 0.35 4.37 20.98
N ALA A 273 1.60 4.50 21.43
CA ALA A 273 2.03 5.57 22.34
C ALA A 273 2.00 6.97 21.67
N GLY A 274 1.95 7.01 20.33
CA GLY A 274 1.84 8.24 19.53
C GLY A 274 1.89 7.90 18.06
N VAL A 275 1.23 8.72 17.27
CA VAL A 275 1.28 8.63 15.79
C VAL A 275 2.26 9.67 15.29
N ALA A 276 3.30 9.21 14.58
CA ALA A 276 4.30 10.08 13.98
C ALA A 276 3.90 10.48 12.55
N ASP A 277 3.50 9.48 11.73
CA ASP A 277 3.07 9.67 10.36
C ASP A 277 2.17 8.50 9.92
N THR A 278 1.11 8.78 9.19
CA THR A 278 0.21 7.75 8.64
C THR A 278 0.49 7.45 7.16
N THR A 279 1.48 8.11 6.56
CA THR A 279 1.82 7.96 5.15
C THR A 279 2.29 6.52 4.88
N GLY A 280 1.67 5.86 3.89
CA GLY A 280 2.03 4.49 3.49
C GLY A 280 1.55 3.37 4.42
N ALA A 281 0.77 3.70 5.48
CA ALA A 281 0.20 2.67 6.35
C ALA A 281 -0.78 1.75 5.60
N GLY A 282 -1.55 2.28 4.64
CA GLY A 282 -2.40 1.51 3.74
C GLY A 282 -1.61 0.48 2.94
N ASP A 283 -0.51 0.93 2.30
CA ASP A 283 0.39 0.04 1.54
C ASP A 283 0.95 -1.09 2.43
N THR A 284 1.36 -0.75 3.66
CA THR A 284 1.85 -1.76 4.62
C THR A 284 0.77 -2.78 4.96
N VAL A 285 -0.45 -2.31 5.27
CA VAL A 285 -1.60 -3.17 5.60
C VAL A 285 -1.94 -4.07 4.42
N ALA A 286 -2.05 -3.51 3.20
CA ALA A 286 -2.35 -4.27 1.99
C ALA A 286 -1.28 -5.33 1.68
N GLY A 287 0.00 -4.96 1.81
CA GLY A 287 1.14 -5.87 1.62
C GLY A 287 1.14 -7.02 2.63
N VAL A 288 1.00 -6.72 3.92
CA VAL A 288 0.98 -7.74 5.00
C VAL A 288 -0.24 -8.64 4.87
N PHE A 289 -1.43 -8.09 4.60
CA PHE A 289 -2.65 -8.87 4.41
C PHE A 289 -2.50 -9.85 3.26
N THR A 290 -2.03 -9.36 2.09
CA THR A 290 -1.81 -10.20 0.91
C THR A 290 -0.77 -11.30 1.16
N LEU A 291 0.38 -10.97 1.75
CA LEU A 291 1.41 -11.97 2.07
C LEU A 291 0.91 -13.02 3.05
N SER A 292 0.16 -12.62 4.08
CA SER A 292 -0.41 -13.54 5.06
C SER A 292 -1.36 -14.54 4.39
N LEU A 293 -2.22 -14.06 3.48
CA LEU A 293 -3.11 -14.93 2.70
C LEU A 293 -2.34 -15.89 1.78
N LEU A 294 -1.30 -15.41 1.10
CA LEU A 294 -0.39 -16.24 0.29
C LEU A 294 0.36 -17.27 1.14
N ALA A 295 0.65 -16.96 2.38
CA ALA A 295 1.28 -17.87 3.36
C ALA A 295 0.29 -18.87 3.98
N GLY A 296 -1.00 -18.83 3.60
CA GLY A 296 -2.01 -19.77 4.06
C GLY A 296 -2.68 -19.36 5.38
N ALA A 297 -2.67 -18.08 5.72
CA ALA A 297 -3.46 -17.54 6.82
C ALA A 297 -4.96 -17.50 6.45
N THR A 298 -5.82 -17.64 7.43
CA THR A 298 -7.25 -17.29 7.32
C THR A 298 -7.39 -15.77 7.18
N SER A 299 -8.55 -15.29 6.71
CA SER A 299 -8.84 -13.87 6.58
C SER A 299 -8.69 -13.12 7.91
N ALA A 300 -9.12 -13.74 9.01
CA ALA A 300 -9.01 -13.19 10.36
C ALA A 300 -7.55 -13.10 10.86
N GLU A 301 -6.74 -14.15 10.63
CA GLU A 301 -5.32 -14.16 10.98
C GLU A 301 -4.55 -13.11 10.17
N ALA A 302 -4.78 -13.06 8.85
CA ALA A 302 -4.16 -12.08 7.96
C ALA A 302 -4.48 -10.64 8.38
N ALA A 303 -5.74 -10.35 8.70
CA ALA A 303 -6.16 -9.04 9.17
C ALA A 303 -5.56 -8.69 10.55
N ALA A 304 -5.44 -9.66 11.46
CA ALA A 304 -4.81 -9.43 12.76
C ALA A 304 -3.32 -9.08 12.62
N ILE A 305 -2.58 -9.78 11.74
CA ILE A 305 -1.16 -9.48 11.44
C ILE A 305 -1.02 -8.11 10.77
N ALA A 306 -1.90 -7.81 9.80
CA ALA A 306 -1.91 -6.51 9.12
C ALA A 306 -2.21 -5.33 10.07
N ASN A 307 -3.09 -5.54 11.07
CA ASN A 307 -3.40 -4.55 12.10
C ASN A 307 -2.19 -4.24 12.99
N LEU A 308 -1.42 -5.26 13.37
CA LEU A 308 -0.15 -5.09 14.10
C LEU A 308 0.87 -4.29 13.26
N ALA A 309 1.04 -4.66 12.00
CA ALA A 309 1.95 -3.98 11.09
C ALA A 309 1.57 -2.50 10.89
N GLY A 310 0.28 -2.21 10.69
CA GLY A 310 -0.23 -0.86 10.61
C GLY A 310 0.06 -0.05 11.88
N ALA A 311 -0.15 -0.64 13.06
CA ALA A 311 0.15 0.00 14.34
C ALA A 311 1.65 0.30 14.53
N ILE A 312 2.54 -0.54 13.99
CA ILE A 312 4.00 -0.33 14.05
C ILE A 312 4.40 0.85 13.15
N VAL A 313 3.98 0.85 11.87
CA VAL A 313 4.48 1.83 10.90
C VAL A 313 3.99 3.25 11.18
N VAL A 314 2.80 3.44 11.73
CA VAL A 314 2.30 4.79 12.08
C VAL A 314 3.09 5.47 13.21
N THR A 315 3.92 4.73 13.94
CA THR A 315 4.83 5.30 14.96
C THR A 315 6.17 5.78 14.37
N LYS A 316 6.43 5.49 13.11
CA LYS A 316 7.65 5.85 12.38
C LYS A 316 7.39 7.05 11.49
N LEU A 317 8.42 7.82 11.13
CA LEU A 317 8.30 8.97 10.23
C LEU A 317 8.43 8.53 8.77
N GLY A 318 7.64 9.13 7.89
CA GLY A 318 7.63 8.88 6.44
C GLY A 318 6.98 7.55 6.08
N ALA A 319 7.11 7.16 4.81
CA ALA A 319 6.70 5.85 4.32
C ALA A 319 7.63 4.77 4.89
N ALA A 320 7.35 4.35 6.11
CA ALA A 320 8.18 3.42 6.86
C ALA A 320 7.75 1.96 6.61
N THR A 321 8.69 1.04 6.80
CA THR A 321 8.44 -0.40 6.70
C THR A 321 8.46 -1.05 8.09
N THR A 322 7.97 -2.29 8.14
CA THR A 322 8.09 -3.18 9.29
C THR A 322 8.74 -4.50 8.87
N SER A 323 9.15 -5.31 9.85
CA SER A 323 9.72 -6.64 9.62
C SER A 323 8.89 -7.71 10.32
N PRO A 324 9.04 -9.00 9.94
CA PRO A 324 8.44 -10.11 10.65
C PRO A 324 8.77 -10.11 12.16
N ASP A 325 10.02 -9.81 12.52
CA ASP A 325 10.46 -9.76 13.91
C ASP A 325 9.76 -8.64 14.70
N GLU A 326 9.60 -7.45 14.13
CA GLU A 326 8.87 -6.35 14.77
C GLU A 326 7.40 -6.70 14.99
N ILE A 327 6.75 -7.36 14.01
CA ILE A 327 5.35 -7.78 14.12
C ILE A 327 5.20 -8.84 15.23
N LEU A 328 6.08 -9.84 15.26
CA LEU A 328 6.06 -10.89 16.28
C LEU A 328 6.32 -10.33 17.68
N ALA A 329 7.33 -9.48 17.82
CA ALA A 329 7.63 -8.81 19.09
C ALA A 329 6.42 -8.03 19.61
N ARG A 330 5.76 -7.28 18.74
CA ARG A 330 4.56 -6.51 19.10
C ARG A 330 3.39 -7.41 19.54
N LEU A 331 3.19 -8.55 18.86
CA LEU A 331 2.14 -9.52 19.25
C LEU A 331 2.37 -10.05 20.66
N VAL A 332 3.62 -10.39 21.01
CA VAL A 332 4.00 -10.90 22.32
C VAL A 332 3.85 -9.83 23.41
N GLU A 333 4.24 -8.58 23.13
CA GLU A 333 4.04 -7.44 24.03
C GLU A 333 2.56 -7.21 24.35
N ASP A 334 1.70 -7.19 23.31
CA ASP A 334 0.26 -6.98 23.47
C ASP A 334 -0.39 -8.12 24.29
N ALA A 335 0.03 -9.38 24.11
CA ALA A 335 -0.46 -10.51 24.90
C ALA A 335 -0.07 -10.39 26.39
N SER A 336 1.18 -9.98 26.66
CA SER A 336 1.68 -9.79 28.03
C SER A 336 1.03 -8.61 28.77
N ALA A 337 0.55 -7.60 28.04
CA ALA A 337 -0.13 -6.46 28.62
C ALA A 337 -1.62 -6.73 28.93
N ALA A 338 -2.19 -7.79 28.40
CA ALA A 338 -3.59 -8.20 28.60
C ALA A 338 -3.78 -9.17 29.81
N GLU A 339 -2.68 -9.75 30.30
CA GLU A 339 -2.62 -10.57 31.55
C GLU A 339 -2.43 -9.68 32.79
#